data_b59e65114df69dc866fbc0c9ffcda7e7
#
_entry.id   b59e65114df69dc866fbc0c9ffcda7e7
#
_cell.length_a   1.000
_cell.length_b   1.000
_cell.length_c   1.000
_cell.angle_alpha   90.00
_cell.angle_beta   90.00
_cell.angle_gamma   90.00
#
_symmetry.space_group_name_H-M   'P 1'
#
loop_
_entity.id
_entity.type
_entity.pdbx_description
1 polymer ?
#
loop_
_entity_poly.entity_id
_entity_poly.type
_entity_poly.pdbx_seq_one_letter_code
_entity_poly.pdbx_strand_id
1 'polypeptide(L)'
;AKYKERFDELVRFLDQYPEVELTVKAYTDARGSADYNLMLSKQRANSIIDYLKSKMKNKNNIDAIGYGETTIENNTYKNYLLIAGITRDEKISNSMMSKLSNSGYSPIKLVNLKGEIQVVIETFDYFSQAKKVQTELKLKDISSWIEKSPAIKITEEAHQMNRRVEFEVTQ
;
A
#
# COMPACT_ATOMS: atom_id res chain seq x y z
N ALA A 1 -26.48 6.02 -11.17
CA ALA A 1 -27.62 6.04 -10.26
C ALA A 1 -27.31 5.30 -8.96
N LYS A 2 -27.04 4.00 -8.98
CA LYS A 2 -26.87 3.13 -7.80
C LYS A 2 -25.80 3.58 -6.76
N TYR A 3 -24.68 4.16 -7.21
CA TYR A 3 -23.65 4.66 -6.29
C TYR A 3 -24.04 5.98 -5.62
N LYS A 4 -24.78 6.83 -6.31
CA LYS A 4 -25.23 8.12 -5.77
C LYS A 4 -26.17 7.94 -4.57
N GLU A 5 -27.14 7.02 -4.65
CA GLU A 5 -28.05 6.70 -3.54
C GLU A 5 -27.30 6.23 -2.30
N ARG A 6 -26.29 5.36 -2.47
CA ARG A 6 -25.44 4.90 -1.37
C ARG A 6 -24.61 6.01 -0.73
N PHE A 7 -24.10 6.94 -1.52
CA PHE A 7 -23.39 8.10 -0.98
C PHE A 7 -24.33 9.06 -0.24
N ASP A 8 -25.56 9.25 -0.74
CA ASP A 8 -26.56 10.07 -0.06
C ASP A 8 -27.03 9.42 1.27
N GLU A 9 -27.06 8.09 1.36
CA GLU A 9 -27.31 7.36 2.62
C GLU A 9 -26.14 7.53 3.59
N LEU A 10 -24.92 7.42 3.12
CA LEU A 10 -23.71 7.62 3.94
C LEU A 10 -23.65 9.07 4.47
N VAL A 11 -23.95 10.06 3.65
CA VAL A 11 -24.03 11.47 4.08
C VAL A 11 -25.06 11.65 5.19
N ARG A 12 -26.27 11.08 5.04
CA ARG A 12 -27.30 11.13 6.10
C ARG A 12 -26.85 10.51 7.40
N PHE A 13 -26.17 9.37 7.31
CA PHE A 13 -25.60 8.68 8.48
C PHE A 13 -24.55 9.56 9.18
N LEU A 14 -23.59 10.13 8.45
CA LEU A 14 -22.54 10.97 9.01
C LEU A 14 -23.07 12.29 9.59
N ASP A 15 -24.11 12.87 9.00
CA ASP A 15 -24.77 14.06 9.56
C ASP A 15 -25.56 13.74 10.83
N GLN A 16 -26.06 12.51 10.98
CA GLN A 16 -26.78 12.06 12.18
C GLN A 16 -25.83 11.73 13.33
N TYR A 17 -24.60 11.27 13.02
CA TYR A 17 -23.60 10.85 13.98
C TYR A 17 -22.29 11.62 13.79
N PRO A 18 -22.21 12.89 14.25
CA PRO A 18 -21.06 13.77 14.00
C PRO A 18 -19.77 13.34 14.72
N GLU A 19 -19.88 12.45 15.70
CA GLU A 19 -18.76 11.85 16.44
C GLU A 19 -18.05 10.72 15.68
N VAL A 20 -18.65 10.23 14.62
CA VAL A 20 -18.14 9.13 13.82
C VAL A 20 -17.05 9.62 12.88
N GLU A 21 -15.93 8.91 12.86
CA GLU A 21 -14.83 9.11 11.92
C GLU A 21 -14.99 8.21 10.70
N LEU A 22 -14.73 8.74 9.52
CA LEU A 22 -14.77 7.99 8.27
C LEU A 22 -13.41 8.01 7.59
N THR A 23 -12.86 6.85 7.28
CA THR A 23 -11.70 6.73 6.39
C THR A 23 -12.12 6.12 5.05
N VAL A 24 -11.88 6.85 3.97
CA VAL A 24 -12.07 6.38 2.59
C VAL A 24 -10.78 5.76 2.10
N LYS A 25 -10.77 4.45 1.90
CA LYS A 25 -9.63 3.67 1.42
C LYS A 25 -9.83 3.31 -0.04
N ALA A 26 -8.95 3.73 -0.93
CA ALA A 26 -9.03 3.40 -2.35
C ALA A 26 -7.83 2.58 -2.81
N TYR A 27 -8.13 1.65 -3.70
CA TYR A 27 -7.18 0.69 -4.25
C TYR A 27 -7.23 0.68 -5.78
N THR A 28 -6.14 0.27 -6.39
CA THR A 28 -6.05 -0.03 -7.84
C THR A 28 -5.73 -1.50 -8.05
N ASP A 29 -5.88 -1.97 -9.27
CA ASP A 29 -5.27 -3.22 -9.70
C ASP A 29 -3.76 -3.02 -9.98
N ALA A 30 -3.07 -4.11 -10.30
CA ALA A 30 -1.63 -4.14 -10.51
C ALA A 30 -1.19 -3.70 -11.92
N ARG A 31 -2.09 -3.14 -12.74
CA ARG A 31 -1.77 -2.61 -14.08
C ARG A 31 -1.24 -1.18 -13.97
N GLY A 32 -0.12 -0.93 -14.62
CA GLY A 32 0.58 0.35 -14.57
C GLY A 32 1.77 0.35 -13.60
N SER A 33 2.39 1.51 -13.41
CA SER A 33 3.47 1.66 -12.43
C SER A 33 2.92 1.82 -11.02
N ALA A 34 3.66 1.36 -10.02
CA ALA A 34 3.26 1.47 -8.62
C ALA A 34 3.07 2.93 -8.17
N ASP A 35 3.93 3.85 -8.61
CA ASP A 35 3.80 5.28 -8.32
C ASP A 35 2.53 5.88 -8.94
N TYR A 36 2.21 5.52 -10.20
CA TYR A 36 0.97 5.93 -10.86
C TYR A 36 -0.26 5.39 -10.12
N ASN A 37 -0.24 4.12 -9.74
CA ASN A 37 -1.33 3.48 -9.01
C ASN A 37 -1.55 4.11 -7.63
N LEU A 38 -0.46 4.45 -6.93
CA LEU A 38 -0.54 5.17 -5.66
C LEU A 38 -1.16 6.56 -5.83
N MET A 39 -0.74 7.31 -6.85
CA MET A 39 -1.32 8.63 -7.17
C MET A 39 -2.81 8.49 -7.52
N LEU A 40 -3.16 7.56 -8.41
CA LEU A 40 -4.53 7.34 -8.86
C LEU A 40 -5.47 6.96 -7.71
N SER A 41 -5.02 6.08 -6.79
CA SER A 41 -5.82 5.71 -5.62
C SER A 41 -6.05 6.89 -4.68
N LYS A 42 -5.04 7.72 -4.43
CA LYS A 42 -5.17 8.95 -3.64
C LYS A 42 -6.17 9.92 -4.27
N GLN A 43 -6.09 10.13 -5.58
CA GLN A 43 -7.04 11.00 -6.31
C GLN A 43 -8.47 10.48 -6.20
N ARG A 44 -8.68 9.16 -6.32
CA ARG A 44 -10.01 8.55 -6.16
C ARG A 44 -10.57 8.73 -4.76
N ALA A 45 -9.77 8.48 -3.73
CA ALA A 45 -10.19 8.66 -2.34
C ALA A 45 -10.54 10.13 -2.06
N ASN A 46 -9.70 11.08 -2.49
CA ASN A 46 -9.96 12.51 -2.33
C ASN A 46 -11.22 12.97 -3.06
N SER A 47 -11.43 12.52 -4.30
CA SER A 47 -12.65 12.89 -5.06
C SER A 47 -13.93 12.45 -4.36
N ILE A 48 -13.90 11.29 -3.67
CA ILE A 48 -15.04 10.82 -2.87
C ILE A 48 -15.22 11.70 -1.63
N ILE A 49 -14.15 12.04 -0.93
CA ILE A 49 -14.21 12.96 0.21
C ILE A 49 -14.75 14.32 -0.20
N ASP A 50 -14.28 14.89 -1.29
CA ASP A 50 -14.76 16.18 -1.80
C ASP A 50 -16.26 16.13 -2.09
N TYR A 51 -16.72 15.03 -2.70
CA TYR A 51 -18.15 14.82 -2.92
C TYR A 51 -18.93 14.74 -1.60
N LEU A 52 -18.49 13.91 -0.64
CA LEU A 52 -19.16 13.78 0.66
C LEU A 52 -19.18 15.12 1.39
N LYS A 53 -18.04 15.81 1.53
CA LYS A 53 -17.93 17.13 2.16
C LYS A 53 -18.81 18.20 1.50
N SER A 54 -19.06 18.09 0.19
CA SER A 54 -19.96 19.01 -0.52
C SER A 54 -21.44 18.82 -0.16
N LYS A 55 -21.81 17.66 0.39
CA LYS A 55 -23.18 17.29 0.73
C LYS A 55 -23.47 17.31 2.23
N MET A 56 -22.45 17.07 3.04
CA MET A 56 -22.56 17.01 4.49
C MET A 56 -22.74 18.40 5.11
N LYS A 57 -23.50 18.45 6.18
CA LYS A 57 -23.62 19.63 7.07
C LYS A 57 -22.44 19.73 8.00
N ASN A 58 -22.04 18.60 8.59
CA ASN A 58 -20.86 18.47 9.45
C ASN A 58 -19.68 18.00 8.60
N LYS A 59 -18.55 18.72 8.66
CA LYS A 59 -17.37 18.45 7.80
C LYS A 59 -16.22 17.81 8.55
N ASN A 60 -16.47 17.24 9.71
CA ASN A 60 -15.44 16.71 10.59
C ASN A 60 -15.13 15.25 10.28
N ASN A 61 -13.91 14.85 10.60
CA ASN A 61 -13.48 13.44 10.71
C ASN A 61 -13.61 12.57 9.45
N ILE A 62 -13.30 13.11 8.27
CA ILE A 62 -13.21 12.30 7.05
C ILE A 62 -11.81 12.37 6.46
N ASP A 63 -11.14 11.22 6.40
CA ASP A 63 -9.80 11.07 5.85
C ASP A 63 -9.77 10.20 4.58
N ALA A 64 -8.77 10.45 3.72
CA ALA A 64 -8.54 9.71 2.48
C ALA A 64 -7.21 8.96 2.52
N ILE A 65 -7.23 7.68 2.21
CA ILE A 65 -6.01 6.88 2.04
C ILE A 65 -6.04 6.19 0.69
N GLY A 66 -5.06 6.51 -0.17
CA GLY A 66 -4.77 5.74 -1.37
C GLY A 66 -3.69 4.70 -1.09
N TYR A 67 -4.01 3.45 -1.27
CA TYR A 67 -3.08 2.34 -1.05
C TYR A 67 -2.29 1.96 -2.31
N GLY A 68 -2.70 2.45 -3.48
CA GLY A 68 -2.13 2.03 -4.75
C GLY A 68 -2.64 0.66 -5.17
N GLU A 69 -1.78 -0.10 -5.82
CA GLU A 69 -2.14 -1.44 -6.25
C GLU A 69 -2.23 -2.42 -5.07
N THR A 70 -3.20 -3.32 -5.15
CA THR A 70 -3.39 -4.42 -4.21
C THR A 70 -3.67 -5.71 -4.97
N THR A 71 -3.34 -6.83 -4.34
CA THR A 71 -3.76 -8.16 -4.79
C THR A 71 -4.58 -8.79 -3.69
N ILE A 72 -5.87 -9.03 -3.96
CA ILE A 72 -6.69 -9.90 -3.11
C ILE A 72 -6.50 -11.33 -3.63
N GLU A 73 -5.49 -11.99 -3.17
CA GLU A 73 -5.42 -13.45 -3.24
C GLU A 73 -4.87 -13.96 -1.91
N ASN A 74 -5.34 -15.13 -1.50
CA ASN A 74 -4.89 -15.87 -0.31
C ASN A 74 -3.41 -16.26 -0.42
N ASN A 75 -2.54 -15.25 -0.54
CA ASN A 75 -1.14 -15.45 -0.81
C ASN A 75 -0.31 -15.22 0.44
N THR A 76 0.40 -16.25 0.81
CA THR A 76 1.42 -16.29 1.86
C THR A 76 2.62 -15.38 1.58
N TYR A 77 2.68 -14.74 0.41
CA TYR A 77 3.77 -13.85 0.00
C TYR A 77 3.30 -12.42 -0.14
N LYS A 78 3.92 -11.53 0.60
CA LYS A 78 3.72 -10.09 0.48
C LYS A 78 4.15 -9.60 -0.89
N ASN A 79 3.40 -8.63 -1.44
CA ASN A 79 3.50 -8.19 -2.84
C ASN A 79 4.76 -7.40 -3.17
N TYR A 80 5.40 -6.79 -2.15
CA TYR A 80 6.54 -5.89 -2.32
C TYR A 80 7.68 -6.27 -1.40
N LEU A 81 8.88 -6.27 -1.96
CA LEU A 81 10.13 -6.48 -1.26
C LEU A 81 10.86 -5.15 -1.16
N LEU A 82 11.28 -4.75 0.03
CA LEU A 82 12.17 -3.62 0.24
C LEU A 82 13.59 -4.16 0.34
N ILE A 83 14.40 -3.93 -0.70
CA ILE A 83 15.71 -4.56 -0.89
C ILE A 83 16.81 -3.56 -0.56
N ALA A 84 17.78 -3.97 0.24
CA ALA A 84 18.98 -3.20 0.56
C ALA A 84 20.15 -3.48 -0.39
N GLY A 85 20.22 -4.68 -0.96
CA GLY A 85 21.30 -5.04 -1.86
C GLY A 85 21.11 -6.39 -2.53
N ILE A 86 21.79 -6.57 -3.66
CA ILE A 86 21.88 -7.84 -4.39
C ILE A 86 23.38 -8.16 -4.57
N THR A 87 23.76 -9.39 -4.29
CA THR A 87 25.15 -9.86 -4.43
C THR A 87 25.18 -11.36 -4.70
N ARG A 88 26.32 -11.87 -5.21
CA ARG A 88 26.63 -13.30 -5.27
C ARG A 88 27.57 -13.71 -4.17
N ASP A 89 28.11 -12.76 -3.42
CA ASP A 89 29.10 -12.98 -2.34
C ASP A 89 28.38 -13.10 -1.00
N GLU A 90 28.48 -14.26 -0.39
CA GLU A 90 27.89 -14.58 0.91
C GLU A 90 28.45 -13.68 2.04
N LYS A 91 29.73 -13.29 1.98
CA LYS A 91 30.35 -12.42 2.99
C LYS A 91 29.77 -11.00 2.91
N ILE A 92 29.57 -10.50 1.69
CA ILE A 92 28.96 -9.18 1.47
C ILE A 92 27.53 -9.19 1.97
N SER A 93 26.74 -10.21 1.64
CA SER A 93 25.36 -10.32 2.12
C SER A 93 25.28 -10.38 3.64
N ASN A 94 26.16 -11.15 4.29
CA ASN A 94 26.24 -11.23 5.76
C ASN A 94 26.60 -9.87 6.39
N SER A 95 27.52 -9.13 5.79
CA SER A 95 27.85 -7.78 6.24
C SER A 95 26.67 -6.81 6.15
N MET A 96 25.91 -6.86 5.05
CA MET A 96 24.68 -6.07 4.90
C MET A 96 23.64 -6.44 5.94
N MET A 97 23.41 -7.74 6.16
CA MET A 97 22.49 -8.25 7.18
C MET A 97 22.84 -7.72 8.57
N SER A 98 24.12 -7.81 8.95
CA SER A 98 24.60 -7.35 10.25
C SER A 98 24.42 -5.85 10.45
N LYS A 99 24.69 -5.02 9.43
CA LYS A 99 24.49 -3.57 9.47
C LYS A 99 23.02 -3.23 9.67
N LEU A 100 22.12 -3.89 8.95
CA LEU A 100 20.68 -3.67 9.06
C LEU A 100 20.17 -4.11 10.44
N SER A 101 20.60 -5.26 10.94
CA SER A 101 20.24 -5.76 12.27
C SER A 101 20.67 -4.79 13.38
N ASN A 102 21.88 -4.24 13.27
CA ASN A 102 22.40 -3.23 14.21
C ASN A 102 21.61 -1.91 14.15
N SER A 103 20.91 -1.66 13.03
CA SER A 103 20.02 -0.50 12.84
C SER A 103 18.58 -0.77 13.26
N GLY A 104 18.29 -1.95 13.87
CA GLY A 104 16.98 -2.32 14.41
C GLY A 104 16.04 -2.99 13.41
N TYR A 105 16.53 -3.42 12.25
CA TYR A 105 15.74 -4.18 11.27
C TYR A 105 15.97 -5.69 11.42
N SER A 106 15.04 -6.49 10.89
CA SER A 106 15.13 -7.96 10.84
C SER A 106 15.21 -8.45 9.40
N PRO A 107 16.32 -8.17 8.68
CA PRO A 107 16.42 -8.49 7.27
C PRO A 107 16.47 -10.00 7.03
N ILE A 108 16.02 -10.42 5.84
CA ILE A 108 16.08 -11.81 5.37
C ILE A 108 16.90 -11.91 4.08
N LYS A 109 17.40 -13.09 3.78
CA LYS A 109 18.02 -13.41 2.50
C LYS A 109 17.06 -14.19 1.63
N LEU A 110 16.94 -13.76 0.37
CA LEU A 110 16.26 -14.51 -0.67
C LEU A 110 17.24 -14.78 -1.81
N VAL A 111 17.07 -15.91 -2.49
CA VAL A 111 17.86 -16.21 -3.70
C VAL A 111 16.92 -16.05 -4.89
N ASN A 112 17.26 -15.17 -5.82
CA ASN A 112 16.45 -14.95 -7.03
C ASN A 112 16.72 -16.05 -8.08
N LEU A 113 15.97 -16.02 -9.18
CA LEU A 113 16.09 -17.00 -10.28
C LEU A 113 17.46 -17.00 -10.97
N LYS A 114 18.27 -15.95 -10.79
CA LYS A 114 19.62 -15.81 -11.33
C LYS A 114 20.70 -16.34 -10.36
N GLY A 115 20.30 -16.90 -9.21
CA GLY A 115 21.18 -17.36 -8.18
C GLY A 115 21.87 -16.24 -7.39
N GLU A 116 21.30 -15.03 -7.39
CA GLU A 116 21.83 -13.88 -6.66
C GLU A 116 21.11 -13.76 -5.31
N ILE A 117 21.88 -13.42 -4.27
CA ILE A 117 21.35 -13.19 -2.91
C ILE A 117 20.80 -11.78 -2.83
N GLN A 118 19.51 -11.67 -2.57
CA GLN A 118 18.83 -10.43 -2.26
C GLN A 118 18.75 -10.27 -0.74
N VAL A 119 19.28 -9.16 -0.22
CA VAL A 119 19.09 -8.79 1.19
C VAL A 119 17.84 -7.93 1.28
N VAL A 120 16.78 -8.53 1.79
CA VAL A 120 15.46 -7.91 1.92
C VAL A 120 15.30 -7.40 3.34
N ILE A 121 15.04 -6.10 3.48
CA ILE A 121 14.83 -5.44 4.78
C ILE A 121 13.50 -5.86 5.37
N GLU A 122 12.45 -5.77 4.55
CA GLU A 122 11.08 -6.07 4.95
C GLU A 122 10.21 -6.35 3.71
N THR A 123 9.03 -6.95 3.94
CA THR A 123 8.06 -7.26 2.88
C THR A 123 6.70 -6.66 3.21
N PHE A 124 5.97 -6.18 2.19
CA PHE A 124 4.73 -5.43 2.36
C PHE A 124 3.64 -5.90 1.42
N ASP A 125 2.38 -5.76 1.85
CA ASP A 125 1.21 -6.04 1.02
C ASP A 125 0.91 -4.87 0.07
N TYR A 126 1.25 -3.63 0.49
CA TYR A 126 0.95 -2.41 -0.24
C TYR A 126 2.21 -1.60 -0.54
N PHE A 127 2.29 -1.06 -1.77
CA PHE A 127 3.40 -0.20 -2.18
C PHE A 127 3.55 1.04 -1.29
N SER A 128 2.45 1.62 -0.83
CA SER A 128 2.47 2.79 0.06
C SER A 128 3.19 2.53 1.39
N GLN A 129 3.05 1.33 1.94
CA GLN A 129 3.76 0.92 3.16
C GLN A 129 5.27 0.80 2.90
N ALA A 130 5.65 0.10 1.82
CA ALA A 130 7.05 -0.02 1.42
C ALA A 130 7.69 1.35 1.16
N LYS A 131 6.95 2.26 0.50
CA LYS A 131 7.42 3.62 0.19
C LYS A 131 7.65 4.46 1.44
N LYS A 132 6.79 4.33 2.45
CA LYS A 132 6.95 5.00 3.74
C LYS A 132 8.26 4.56 4.42
N VAL A 133 8.47 3.26 4.55
CA VAL A 133 9.68 2.71 5.17
C VAL A 133 10.93 3.05 4.36
N GLN A 134 10.85 3.00 3.01
CA GLN A 134 11.95 3.46 2.16
C GLN A 134 12.36 4.91 2.45
N THR A 135 11.39 5.79 2.66
CA THR A 135 11.66 7.19 2.98
C THR A 135 12.34 7.34 4.35
N GLU A 136 11.90 6.57 5.33
CA GLU A 136 12.53 6.54 6.67
C GLU A 136 13.97 6.03 6.62
N LEU A 137 14.22 4.98 5.81
CA LEU A 137 15.58 4.44 5.58
C LEU A 137 16.51 5.45 4.92
N LYS A 138 15.99 6.21 3.95
CA LYS A 138 16.76 7.27 3.30
C LYS A 138 17.23 8.36 4.27
N LEU A 139 16.41 8.68 5.28
CA LEU A 139 16.80 9.63 6.35
C LEU A 139 17.90 9.08 7.27
N LYS A 140 18.12 7.76 7.27
CA LYS A 140 19.16 7.06 8.00
C LYS A 140 20.36 6.67 7.11
N ASP A 141 20.47 7.24 5.91
CA ASP A 141 21.48 6.92 4.91
C ASP A 141 21.55 5.42 4.49
N ILE A 142 20.41 4.73 4.64
CA ILE A 142 20.28 3.34 4.20
C ILE A 142 19.67 3.34 2.78
N SER A 143 20.48 3.01 1.79
CA SER A 143 20.05 2.83 0.41
C SER A 143 19.15 1.61 0.27
N SER A 144 18.03 1.76 -0.43
CA SER A 144 17.08 0.67 -0.66
C SER A 144 16.19 0.97 -1.87
N TRP A 145 15.65 -0.09 -2.47
CA TRP A 145 14.62 0.04 -3.51
C TRP A 145 13.49 -0.96 -3.28
N ILE A 146 12.35 -0.68 -3.89
CA ILE A 146 11.16 -1.52 -3.81
C ILE A 146 11.08 -2.35 -5.08
N GLU A 147 11.00 -3.66 -4.92
CA GLU A 147 10.78 -4.61 -6.01
C GLU A 147 9.45 -5.33 -5.79
N LYS A 148 8.73 -5.56 -6.89
CA LYS A 148 7.53 -6.37 -6.86
C LYS A 148 7.94 -7.83 -6.70
N SER A 149 7.35 -8.53 -5.74
CA SER A 149 7.53 -9.98 -5.62
C SER A 149 7.14 -10.66 -6.94
N PRO A 150 7.88 -11.69 -7.41
CA PRO A 150 7.58 -12.33 -8.69
C PRO A 150 6.12 -12.77 -8.74
N ALA A 151 5.40 -12.19 -9.68
CA ALA A 151 3.94 -12.22 -9.73
C ALA A 151 3.41 -13.62 -10.02
N ILE A 152 2.43 -14.03 -9.24
CA ILE A 152 1.40 -14.98 -9.65
C ILE A 152 0.58 -14.31 -10.76
N LYS A 153 0.22 -15.07 -11.80
CA LYS A 153 -0.69 -14.58 -12.83
C LYS A 153 -2.04 -14.23 -12.21
N ILE A 154 -2.33 -12.93 -12.15
CA ILE A 154 -3.59 -12.40 -11.62
C ILE A 154 -4.64 -12.49 -12.74
N THR A 155 -5.81 -13.05 -12.45
CA THR A 155 -6.93 -13.12 -13.40
C THR A 155 -7.60 -11.75 -13.57
N GLU A 156 -8.39 -11.56 -14.66
CA GLU A 156 -9.14 -10.31 -14.86
C GLU A 156 -10.19 -10.10 -13.76
N GLU A 157 -10.79 -11.17 -13.25
CA GLU A 157 -11.72 -11.10 -12.11
C GLU A 157 -11.01 -10.58 -10.85
N ALA A 158 -9.80 -11.06 -10.56
CA ALA A 158 -8.99 -10.55 -9.45
C ALA A 158 -8.60 -9.09 -9.66
N HIS A 159 -8.28 -8.66 -10.90
CA HIS A 159 -8.06 -7.26 -11.22
C HIS A 159 -9.29 -6.38 -10.93
N GLN A 160 -10.50 -6.87 -11.26
CA GLN A 160 -11.73 -6.14 -10.97
C GLN A 160 -12.00 -6.02 -9.47
N MET A 161 -11.76 -7.09 -8.71
CA MET A 161 -11.90 -7.08 -7.25
C MET A 161 -10.89 -6.13 -6.58
N ASN A 162 -9.70 -6.00 -7.15
CA ASN A 162 -8.65 -5.12 -6.64
C ASN A 162 -8.94 -3.63 -6.88
N ARG A 163 -9.72 -3.27 -7.89
CA ARG A 163 -10.19 -1.90 -8.14
C ARG A 163 -11.39 -1.57 -7.27
N ARG A 164 -11.16 -1.24 -6.02
CA ARG A 164 -12.23 -1.02 -5.06
C ARG A 164 -12.03 0.23 -4.21
N VAL A 165 -13.09 0.62 -3.55
CA VAL A 165 -13.10 1.60 -2.47
C VAL A 165 -13.75 0.95 -1.26
N GLU A 166 -13.13 1.11 -0.11
CA GLU A 166 -13.62 0.66 1.19
C GLU A 166 -13.88 1.87 2.07
N PHE A 167 -14.91 1.78 2.90
CA PHE A 167 -15.26 2.77 3.89
C PHE A 167 -15.08 2.14 5.28
N GLU A 168 -14.19 2.72 6.06
CA GLU A 168 -13.97 2.32 7.44
C GLU A 168 -14.58 3.38 8.35
N VAL A 169 -15.48 2.94 9.21
CA VAL A 169 -16.15 3.77 10.21
C VAL A 169 -15.61 3.41 11.57
N THR A 170 -15.13 4.41 12.32
CA THR A 170 -14.65 4.26 13.69
C THR A 170 -15.39 5.23 14.62
N GLN A 171 -15.48 4.84 15.90
CA GLN A 171 -16.05 5.65 16.98
C GLN A 171 -14.95 6.04 17.96
#